data_7ef9040fd989cadd3bebaaf87983715c
#
_entry.id   7ef9040fd989cadd3bebaaf87983715c
#
_cell.length_a   1.000
_cell.length_b   1.000
_cell.length_c   1.000
_cell.angle_alpha   90.00
_cell.angle_beta   90.00
_cell.angle_gamma   90.00
#
_symmetry.space_group_name_H-M   'P 1'
#
loop_
_entity.id
_entity.type
_entity.pdbx_description
1 polymer ?
#
loop_
_entity_poly.entity_id
_entity_poly.type
_entity_poly.pdbx_seq_one_letter_code
_entity_poly.pdbx_strand_id
1 'polypeptide(L)'
;INKESGISHYALFGQIARLAGADAVIYPNFGGRFSFTREECKDIIDGTEVKMGGLKPIFPCPGGGISLKNVPDLIRFYGNDIIFLIGGSLFSHDKDLVEACRHFHKIVGINC
;
A
#
# COMPACT_ATOMS: atom_id res chain seq x y z
N ILE A 1 -16.38 15.53 -11.42
CA ILE A 1 -16.10 14.17 -11.93
C ILE A 1 -17.43 13.51 -12.32
N ASN A 2 -17.51 13.03 -13.54
CA ASN A 2 -18.69 12.35 -14.02
C ASN A 2 -18.76 10.93 -13.43
N LYS A 3 -19.84 10.61 -12.72
CA LYS A 3 -20.05 9.29 -12.11
C LYS A 3 -20.31 8.17 -13.13
N GLU A 4 -20.69 8.53 -14.36
CA GLU A 4 -21.01 7.59 -15.42
C GLU A 4 -19.80 7.20 -16.28
N SER A 5 -18.66 7.84 -16.09
CA SER A 5 -17.44 7.56 -16.84
C SER A 5 -16.24 7.50 -15.91
N GLY A 6 -15.31 6.62 -16.21
CA GLY A 6 -14.11 6.44 -15.44
C GLY A 6 -13.55 5.03 -15.55
N ILE A 7 -12.44 4.82 -14.89
CA ILE A 7 -11.75 3.53 -14.79
C ILE A 7 -11.79 3.10 -13.34
N SER A 8 -12.07 1.82 -13.07
CA SER A 8 -12.06 1.29 -11.70
C SER A 8 -10.65 1.30 -11.11
N HIS A 9 -10.56 1.37 -9.80
CA HIS A 9 -9.28 1.25 -9.09
C HIS A 9 -8.59 -0.09 -9.39
N TYR A 10 -9.37 -1.16 -9.48
CA TYR A 10 -8.90 -2.49 -9.88
C TYR A 10 -8.18 -2.47 -11.24
N ALA A 11 -8.78 -1.86 -12.24
CA ALA A 11 -8.21 -1.79 -13.58
C ALA A 11 -7.01 -0.83 -13.62
N LEU A 12 -7.18 0.39 -13.16
CA LEU A 12 -6.16 1.44 -13.30
C LEU A 12 -4.89 1.13 -12.51
N PHE A 13 -5.03 0.87 -11.22
CA PHE A 13 -3.87 0.66 -10.34
C PHE A 13 -3.36 -0.78 -10.34
N GLY A 14 -4.20 -1.74 -10.66
CA GLY A 14 -3.81 -3.14 -10.71
C GLY A 14 -3.43 -3.59 -12.12
N GLN A 15 -4.41 -3.71 -13.00
CA GLN A 15 -4.22 -4.34 -14.30
C GLN A 15 -3.40 -3.49 -15.28
N ILE A 16 -3.73 -2.21 -15.44
CA ILE A 16 -3.03 -1.32 -16.38
C ILE A 16 -1.59 -1.11 -15.94
N ALA A 17 -1.32 -0.94 -14.65
CA ALA A 17 0.03 -0.82 -14.13
C ALA A 17 0.88 -2.05 -14.46
N ARG A 18 0.31 -3.26 -14.34
CA ARG A 18 0.98 -4.52 -14.70
C ARG A 18 1.26 -4.61 -16.19
N LEU A 19 0.29 -4.24 -17.02
CA LEU A 19 0.47 -4.21 -18.48
C LEU A 19 1.56 -3.23 -18.90
N ALA A 20 1.72 -2.13 -18.17
CA ALA A 20 2.79 -1.16 -18.40
C ALA A 20 4.17 -1.62 -17.91
N GLY A 21 4.26 -2.77 -17.26
CA GLY A 21 5.51 -3.32 -16.76
C GLY A 21 5.93 -2.83 -15.37
N ALA A 22 5.02 -2.28 -14.59
CA ALA A 22 5.32 -1.86 -13.22
C ALA A 22 5.63 -3.06 -12.32
N ASP A 23 6.53 -2.87 -11.37
CA ASP A 23 6.82 -3.84 -10.30
C ASP A 23 6.03 -3.56 -9.02
N ALA A 24 5.63 -2.31 -8.84
CA ALA A 24 4.83 -1.86 -7.73
C ALA A 24 3.90 -0.73 -8.17
N VAL A 25 2.82 -0.51 -7.45
CA VAL A 25 1.91 0.61 -7.70
C VAL A 25 1.67 1.37 -6.41
N ILE A 26 1.86 2.70 -6.47
CA ILE A 26 1.67 3.60 -5.33
C ILE A 26 0.27 4.21 -5.40
N TYR A 27 -0.42 4.22 -4.28
CA TYR A 27 -1.77 4.80 -4.18
C TYR A 27 -2.04 5.29 -2.75
N PRO A 28 -3.02 6.20 -2.57
CA PRO A 28 -3.41 6.66 -1.23
C PRO A 28 -4.04 5.52 -0.41
N ASN A 29 -3.47 5.26 0.77
CA ASN A 29 -4.03 4.30 1.71
C ASN A 29 -5.35 4.81 2.30
N PHE A 30 -6.17 3.93 2.84
CA PHE A 30 -7.34 4.35 3.63
C PHE A 30 -6.90 4.99 4.95
N GLY A 31 -7.67 5.95 5.45
CA GLY A 31 -7.40 6.63 6.72
C GLY A 31 -6.41 7.79 6.65
N GLY A 32 -5.84 8.10 5.49
CA GLY A 32 -4.97 9.25 5.30
C GLY A 32 -5.73 10.53 4.91
N ARG A 33 -5.00 11.60 4.64
CA ARG A 33 -5.56 12.90 4.30
C ARG A 33 -6.33 12.90 2.97
N PHE A 34 -5.82 12.20 1.97
CA PHE A 34 -6.42 12.05 0.65
C PHE A 34 -6.69 10.56 0.39
N SER A 35 -7.38 9.94 1.32
CA SER A 35 -7.49 8.49 1.36
C SER A 35 -8.49 7.93 0.36
N PHE A 36 -8.17 6.77 -0.16
CA PHE A 36 -9.14 5.87 -0.74
C PHE A 36 -9.91 5.16 0.38
N THR A 37 -11.05 4.56 0.06
CA THR A 37 -11.77 3.71 1.00
C THR A 37 -11.08 2.35 1.14
N ARG A 38 -11.45 1.59 2.19
CA ARG A 38 -10.97 0.21 2.33
C ARG A 38 -11.35 -0.66 1.14
N GLU A 39 -12.56 -0.48 0.63
CA GLU A 39 -13.04 -1.21 -0.55
C GLU A 39 -12.22 -0.89 -1.79
N GLU A 40 -11.94 0.39 -2.03
CA GLU A 40 -11.10 0.83 -3.14
C GLU A 40 -9.67 0.26 -3.02
N CYS A 41 -9.09 0.27 -1.82
CA CYS A 41 -7.79 -0.35 -1.58
C CYS A 41 -7.82 -1.86 -1.81
N LYS A 42 -8.88 -2.53 -1.39
CA LYS A 42 -9.07 -3.97 -1.64
C LYS A 42 -9.16 -4.28 -3.14
N ASP A 43 -9.87 -3.45 -3.89
CA ASP A 43 -9.96 -3.59 -5.34
C ASP A 43 -8.58 -3.47 -6.00
N ILE A 44 -7.74 -2.54 -5.53
CA ILE A 44 -6.36 -2.40 -6.02
C ILE A 44 -5.56 -3.67 -5.74
N ILE A 45 -5.62 -4.20 -4.52
CA ILE A 45 -4.94 -5.46 -4.17
C ILE A 45 -5.36 -6.57 -5.13
N ASP A 46 -6.65 -6.74 -5.34
CA ASP A 46 -7.19 -7.79 -6.21
C ASP A 46 -6.68 -7.61 -7.65
N GLY A 47 -6.62 -6.38 -8.14
CA GLY A 47 -6.09 -6.07 -9.47
C GLY A 47 -4.59 -6.32 -9.60
N THR A 48 -3.80 -6.14 -8.53
CA THR A 48 -2.37 -6.43 -8.54
C THR A 48 -2.06 -7.93 -8.57
N GLU A 49 -3.00 -8.77 -8.12
CA GLU A 49 -2.81 -10.21 -7.94
C GLU A 49 -3.56 -11.07 -8.96
N VAL A 50 -4.62 -10.55 -9.58
CA VAL A 50 -5.47 -11.33 -10.50
C VAL A 50 -4.66 -11.97 -11.62
N LYS A 51 -5.04 -13.19 -11.99
CA LYS A 51 -4.38 -13.89 -13.09
C LYS A 51 -4.58 -13.15 -14.42
N MET A 52 -3.50 -12.80 -15.08
CA MET A 52 -3.47 -12.07 -16.35
C MET A 52 -2.48 -12.74 -17.31
N GLY A 53 -2.84 -13.93 -17.83
CA GLY A 53 -1.94 -14.68 -18.69
C GLY A 53 -0.61 -15.00 -18.01
N GLY A 54 0.52 -14.64 -18.62
CA GLY A 54 1.84 -14.83 -18.06
C GLY A 54 2.37 -13.68 -17.19
N LEU A 55 1.57 -12.63 -16.97
CA LEU A 55 2.03 -11.49 -16.18
C LEU A 55 2.06 -11.83 -14.70
N LYS A 56 3.18 -11.50 -14.04
CA LYS A 56 3.33 -11.69 -12.60
C LYS A 56 2.50 -10.69 -11.81
N PRO A 57 2.10 -11.03 -10.58
CA PRO A 57 1.60 -10.04 -9.63
C PRO A 57 2.62 -8.93 -9.37
N ILE A 58 2.11 -7.75 -8.97
CA ILE A 58 2.95 -6.63 -8.56
C ILE A 58 2.63 -6.25 -7.12
N PHE A 59 3.51 -5.47 -6.49
CA PHE A 59 3.33 -5.09 -5.10
C PHE A 59 2.42 -3.86 -4.96
N PRO A 60 1.36 -3.93 -4.16
CA PRO A 60 0.67 -2.72 -3.73
C PRO A 60 1.55 -1.92 -2.78
N CYS A 61 1.60 -0.60 -2.97
CA CYS A 61 2.41 0.31 -2.17
C CYS A 61 1.54 1.44 -1.63
N PRO A 62 0.75 1.20 -0.57
CA PRO A 62 -0.08 2.24 0.02
C PRO A 62 0.76 3.29 0.73
N GLY A 63 0.38 4.56 0.56
CA GLY A 63 1.03 5.69 1.20
C GLY A 63 0.01 6.63 1.83
N GLY A 64 0.41 7.35 2.87
CA GLY A 64 -0.43 8.29 3.59
C GLY A 64 -1.15 7.66 4.78
N GLY A 65 -1.03 8.30 5.93
CA GLY A 65 -1.66 7.86 7.16
C GLY A 65 -1.06 6.59 7.78
N ILE A 66 0.07 6.12 7.29
CA ILE A 66 0.75 4.94 7.84
C ILE A 66 1.62 5.36 9.02
N SER A 67 1.45 4.68 10.14
CA SER A 67 2.18 4.92 11.38
C SER A 67 2.56 3.60 12.04
N LEU A 68 3.48 3.65 13.00
CA LEU A 68 3.87 2.48 13.77
C LEU A 68 2.69 1.87 14.55
N LYS A 69 1.67 2.68 14.84
CA LYS A 69 0.48 2.23 15.57
C LYS A 69 -0.46 1.40 14.69
N ASN A 70 -0.61 1.76 13.41
CA ASN A 70 -1.58 1.10 12.53
C ASN A 70 -0.97 0.05 11.60
N VAL A 71 0.35 -0.05 11.51
CA VAL A 71 1.01 -1.06 10.67
C VAL A 71 0.57 -2.50 10.97
N PRO A 72 0.40 -2.94 12.24
CA PRO A 72 -0.11 -4.28 12.49
C PRO A 72 -1.48 -4.56 11.86
N ASP A 73 -2.39 -3.58 11.92
CA ASP A 73 -3.71 -3.70 11.28
C ASP A 73 -3.62 -3.69 9.76
N LEU A 74 -2.71 -2.90 9.22
CA LEU A 74 -2.46 -2.84 7.78
C LEU A 74 -1.89 -4.16 7.25
N ILE A 75 -1.00 -4.81 8.00
CA ILE A 75 -0.47 -6.13 7.64
C ILE A 75 -1.60 -7.17 7.62
N ARG A 76 -2.52 -7.11 8.58
CA ARG A 76 -3.69 -8.01 8.58
C ARG A 76 -4.60 -7.77 7.38
N PHE A 77 -4.75 -6.52 6.96
CA PHE A 77 -5.59 -6.15 5.83
C PHE A 77 -4.92 -6.51 4.49
N TYR A 78 -3.67 -6.13 4.30
CA TYR A 78 -2.96 -6.27 3.03
C TYR A 78 -2.22 -7.60 2.86
N GLY A 79 -1.86 -8.27 3.94
CA GLY A 79 -0.99 -9.43 3.91
C GLY A 79 0.49 -9.05 3.88
N ASN A 80 1.34 -10.00 3.48
CA ASN A 80 2.80 -9.84 3.53
C ASN A 80 3.41 -9.34 2.22
N ASP A 81 2.68 -9.40 1.12
CA ASP A 81 3.17 -8.97 -0.20
C ASP A 81 2.82 -7.50 -0.43
N ILE A 82 3.42 -6.63 0.34
CA ILE A 82 3.14 -5.20 0.37
C ILE A 82 4.41 -4.39 0.61
N ILE A 83 4.45 -3.18 0.07
CA ILE A 83 5.48 -2.19 0.35
C ILE A 83 4.83 -1.04 1.10
N PHE A 84 5.27 -0.77 2.32
CA PHE A 84 4.78 0.38 3.09
C PHE A 84 5.54 1.66 2.72
N LEU A 85 4.79 2.69 2.36
CA LEU A 85 5.35 4.03 2.16
C LEU A 85 5.09 4.85 3.42
N ILE A 86 6.07 4.86 4.33
CA ILE A 86 5.99 5.55 5.61
C ILE A 86 7.01 6.68 5.65
N GLY A 87 6.58 7.86 6.07
CA GLY A 87 7.45 9.05 6.12
C GLY A 87 7.26 9.85 7.38
N GLY A 88 6.40 10.85 7.35
CA GLY A 88 6.22 11.81 8.44
C GLY A 88 5.98 11.21 9.82
N SER A 89 5.21 10.15 9.91
CA SER A 89 4.95 9.50 11.20
C SER A 89 6.17 8.79 11.78
N LEU A 90 7.10 8.34 10.93
CA LEU A 90 8.36 7.76 11.37
C LEU A 90 9.26 8.83 12.02
N PHE A 91 9.34 10.01 11.40
CA PHE A 91 10.09 11.15 11.94
C PHE A 91 9.49 11.68 13.24
N SER A 92 8.18 11.61 13.41
CA SER A 92 7.50 12.10 14.61
C SER A 92 7.40 11.08 15.74
N HIS A 93 7.69 9.81 15.47
CA HIS A 93 7.61 8.74 16.49
C HIS A 93 8.71 8.85 17.55
N ASP A 94 9.93 9.12 17.12
CA ASP A 94 11.08 9.25 18.00
C ASP A 94 11.99 10.35 17.46
N LYS A 95 12.72 11.04 18.37
CA LYS A 95 13.75 12.02 17.99
C LYS A 95 14.93 11.36 17.28
N ASP A 96 15.18 10.09 17.60
CA ASP A 96 16.20 9.27 16.94
C ASP A 96 15.55 8.44 15.83
N LEU A 97 15.83 8.80 14.59
CA LEU A 97 15.31 8.11 13.42
C LEU A 97 15.75 6.65 13.36
N VAL A 98 16.96 6.34 13.84
CA VAL A 98 17.47 4.95 13.88
C VAL A 98 16.60 4.09 14.78
N GLU A 99 16.25 4.60 15.97
CA GLU A 99 15.38 3.89 16.91
C GLU A 99 13.95 3.73 16.34
N ALA A 100 13.43 4.74 15.66
CA ALA A 100 12.14 4.65 14.98
C ALA A 100 12.16 3.55 13.91
N CYS A 101 13.21 3.47 13.11
CA CYS A 101 13.37 2.42 12.10
C CYS A 101 13.50 1.03 12.72
N ARG A 102 14.25 0.89 13.82
CA ARG A 102 14.35 -0.38 14.53
C ARG A 102 12.99 -0.85 15.07
N HIS A 103 12.22 0.07 15.62
CA HIS A 103 10.88 -0.22 16.10
C HIS A 103 9.98 -0.70 14.96
N PHE A 104 10.04 -0.01 13.83
CA PHE A 104 9.29 -0.41 12.63
C PHE A 104 9.66 -1.83 12.17
N HIS A 105 10.95 -2.14 12.11
CA HIS A 105 11.41 -3.49 11.75
C HIS A 105 10.87 -4.57 12.69
N LYS A 106 10.82 -4.30 13.98
CA LYS A 106 10.23 -5.23 14.95
C LYS A 106 8.75 -5.46 14.71
N ILE A 107 8.01 -4.40 14.42
CA ILE A 107 6.56 -4.48 14.17
C ILE A 107 6.28 -5.32 12.93
N VAL A 108 7.05 -5.16 11.85
CA VAL A 108 6.85 -5.94 10.62
C VAL A 108 7.48 -7.33 10.67
N GLY A 109 8.14 -7.69 11.76
CA GLY A 109 8.73 -9.01 11.95
C GLY A 109 10.07 -9.22 11.24
N ILE A 110 10.75 -8.16 10.86
CA ILE A 110 12.08 -8.23 10.28
C ILE A 110 13.11 -8.25 11.42
N ASN A 111 13.89 -9.31 11.49
CA ASN A 111 15.00 -9.42 12.42
C ASN A 111 16.24 -8.79 11.80
N CYS A 112 16.65 -7.68 12.37
CA CYS A 112 17.91 -7.02 12.03
C CYS A 112 18.97 -7.32 13.08
#